data_2f6187363fb799ced4e1d0c352cfac5c
#
_entry.id   2f6187363fb799ced4e1d0c352cfac5c
#
_cell.length_a   1.000
_cell.length_b   1.000
_cell.length_c   1.000
_cell.angle_alpha   90.00
_cell.angle_beta   90.00
_cell.angle_gamma   90.00
#
_symmetry.space_group_name_H-M   'P 1'
#
loop_
_entity.id
_entity.type
_entity.pdbx_description
1 polymer ?
#
loop_
_entity_poly.entity_id
_entity_poly.type
_entity_poly.pdbx_seq_one_letter_code
_entity_poly.pdbx_strand_id
1 'polypeptide(L)'
;RGNAVTATFAGIYATDCGERDWYVSLYDHTGLFAAMFARLWRDAGGTWTGTAREGALPRNARVLHTHVSPPLATMVTDINKFSNNVMARQLLLTIDAELSKRPAQAKRAGRSIRDWAKARGFDLPDLVIENGSGLSRIERISAQSLAGMLEYGLTSPFASDFLSSLPLAATDGTLAKRFVNQLAEGNAYLKTGTLTGVKALAGYLPLPDGRRMLFVGIVNHGNA
;
A
#
# COMPACT_ATOMS: atom_id res chain seq x y z
N ARG A 1 -33.64 -10.29 10.72
CA ARG A 1 -32.64 -11.34 11.05
C ARG A 1 -31.32 -10.78 10.60
N GLY A 2 -30.41 -10.42 11.54
CA GLY A 2 -29.07 -10.00 11.21
C GLY A 2 -28.29 -11.16 10.55
N ASN A 3 -27.52 -10.90 9.52
CA ASN A 3 -26.63 -11.88 8.94
C ASN A 3 -25.50 -12.16 9.95
N ALA A 4 -25.70 -13.15 10.81
CA ALA A 4 -24.62 -13.62 11.66
C ALA A 4 -23.63 -14.39 10.79
N VAL A 5 -22.36 -13.99 10.85
CA VAL A 5 -21.27 -14.73 10.23
C VAL A 5 -20.65 -15.61 11.32
N THR A 6 -20.52 -16.89 11.04
CA THR A 6 -19.89 -17.85 11.94
C THR A 6 -18.55 -18.25 11.37
N ALA A 7 -17.48 -18.07 12.14
CA ALA A 7 -16.16 -18.60 11.81
C ALA A 7 -15.92 -19.86 12.64
N THR A 8 -15.56 -20.96 11.97
CA THR A 8 -15.23 -22.22 12.64
C THR A 8 -13.72 -22.47 12.48
N PHE A 9 -13.05 -22.72 13.59
CA PHE A 9 -11.64 -23.07 13.61
C PHE A 9 -11.49 -24.54 13.92
N ALA A 10 -10.70 -25.26 13.13
CA ALA A 10 -10.38 -26.66 13.33
C ALA A 10 -8.89 -26.92 13.10
N GLY A 11 -8.32 -27.83 13.86
CA GLY A 11 -6.90 -28.18 13.77
C GLY A 11 -6.22 -28.17 15.16
N ILE A 12 -4.90 -28.35 15.14
CA ILE A 12 -4.06 -28.33 16.35
C ILE A 12 -3.19 -27.09 16.28
N TYR A 13 -3.21 -26.30 17.36
CA TYR A 13 -2.32 -25.16 17.54
C TYR A 13 -1.46 -25.41 18.79
N ALA A 14 -0.16 -25.61 18.59
CA ALA A 14 0.76 -25.89 19.68
C ALA A 14 0.95 -24.64 20.57
N THR A 15 0.98 -24.81 21.89
CA THR A 15 1.16 -23.73 22.88
C THR A 15 2.46 -22.95 22.64
N ASP A 16 3.51 -23.61 22.16
CA ASP A 16 4.82 -23.00 21.86
C ASP A 16 4.80 -22.05 20.66
N CYS A 17 3.72 -22.05 19.86
CA CYS A 17 3.58 -21.14 18.73
C CYS A 17 3.27 -19.68 19.15
N GLY A 18 2.91 -19.44 20.41
CA GLY A 18 2.56 -18.12 20.95
C GLY A 18 1.31 -17.53 20.29
N GLU A 19 1.05 -16.27 20.52
CA GLU A 19 -0.07 -15.56 19.90
C GLU A 19 0.22 -15.26 18.43
N ARG A 20 -0.82 -15.42 17.59
CA ARG A 20 -0.78 -15.11 16.16
C ARG A 20 -2.04 -14.39 15.76
N ASP A 21 -1.90 -13.24 15.12
CA ASP A 21 -3.01 -12.52 14.50
C ASP A 21 -3.37 -13.16 13.16
N TRP A 22 -4.64 -13.46 12.98
CA TRP A 22 -5.15 -13.95 11.71
C TRP A 22 -6.23 -12.99 11.18
N TYR A 23 -5.90 -12.26 10.13
CA TYR A 23 -6.79 -11.31 9.49
C TYR A 23 -7.67 -12.02 8.47
N VAL A 24 -8.97 -12.12 8.76
CA VAL A 24 -9.96 -12.79 7.90
C VAL A 24 -11.01 -11.80 7.44
N SER A 25 -11.28 -11.78 6.15
CA SER A 25 -12.43 -11.06 5.60
C SER A 25 -13.64 -11.97 5.61
N LEU A 26 -14.63 -11.67 6.44
CA LEU A 26 -15.88 -12.44 6.58
C LEU A 26 -17.02 -11.88 5.74
N TYR A 27 -16.84 -10.71 5.15
CA TYR A 27 -17.83 -10.02 4.34
C TYR A 27 -17.25 -9.61 2.98
N ASP A 28 -18.08 -9.50 1.98
CA ASP A 28 -17.78 -8.70 0.80
C ASP A 28 -17.75 -7.19 1.13
N HIS A 29 -17.39 -6.35 0.18
CA HIS A 29 -17.25 -4.90 0.40
C HIS A 29 -18.56 -4.25 0.85
N THR A 30 -19.68 -4.61 0.23
CA THR A 30 -20.99 -4.05 0.53
C THR A 30 -21.45 -4.49 1.92
N GLY A 31 -21.28 -5.78 2.25
CA GLY A 31 -21.62 -6.35 3.56
C GLY A 31 -20.76 -5.75 4.68
N LEU A 32 -19.47 -5.57 4.48
CA LEU A 32 -18.57 -4.95 5.45
C LEU A 32 -18.99 -3.50 5.72
N PHE A 33 -19.19 -2.71 4.66
CA PHE A 33 -19.63 -1.32 4.79
C PHE A 33 -20.98 -1.24 5.54
N ALA A 34 -21.95 -2.07 5.16
CA ALA A 34 -23.25 -2.11 5.79
C ALA A 34 -23.19 -2.47 7.29
N ALA A 35 -22.38 -3.48 7.63
CA ALA A 35 -22.20 -3.90 9.02
C ALA A 35 -21.54 -2.81 9.88
N MET A 36 -20.47 -2.20 9.36
CA MET A 36 -19.77 -1.10 10.03
C MET A 36 -20.67 0.13 10.19
N PHE A 37 -21.36 0.54 9.13
CA PHE A 37 -22.26 1.70 9.18
C PHE A 37 -23.40 1.46 10.16
N ALA A 38 -24.07 0.32 10.10
CA ALA A 38 -25.16 -0.01 11.00
C ALA A 38 -24.71 -0.09 12.47
N ARG A 39 -23.49 -0.54 12.73
CA ARG A 39 -22.89 -0.54 14.08
C ARG A 39 -22.65 0.87 14.57
N LEU A 40 -21.91 1.69 13.83
CA LEU A 40 -21.60 3.07 14.19
C LEU A 40 -22.85 3.92 14.34
N TRP A 41 -23.87 3.69 13.48
CA TRP A 41 -25.14 4.39 13.56
C TRP A 41 -25.89 4.09 14.87
N ARG A 42 -25.90 2.82 15.31
CA ARG A 42 -26.51 2.42 16.59
C ARG A 42 -25.72 2.96 17.78
N ASP A 43 -24.38 2.94 17.72
CA ASP A 43 -23.51 3.46 18.78
C ASP A 43 -23.71 4.99 18.95
N ALA A 44 -24.09 5.68 17.88
CA ALA A 44 -24.48 7.10 17.89
C ALA A 44 -25.95 7.31 18.31
N GLY A 45 -26.69 6.28 18.77
CA GLY A 45 -28.07 6.37 19.21
C GLY A 45 -29.13 6.23 18.10
N GLY A 46 -28.72 5.99 16.87
CA GLY A 46 -29.66 5.82 15.74
C GLY A 46 -30.25 4.40 15.66
N THR A 47 -31.34 4.27 14.91
CA THR A 47 -31.96 2.97 14.59
C THR A 47 -31.71 2.61 13.13
N TRP A 48 -31.37 1.35 12.88
CA TRP A 48 -31.14 0.82 11.54
C TRP A 48 -31.96 -0.45 11.33
N THR A 49 -32.98 -0.37 10.48
CA THR A 49 -33.89 -1.48 10.16
C THR A 49 -33.80 -1.91 8.69
N GLY A 50 -33.09 -1.15 7.86
CA GLY A 50 -32.93 -1.42 6.44
C GLY A 50 -31.82 -2.45 6.12
N THR A 51 -31.74 -2.78 4.85
CA THR A 51 -30.65 -3.59 4.29
C THR A 51 -29.84 -2.77 3.30
N ALA A 52 -28.51 -2.95 3.27
CA ALA A 52 -27.69 -2.36 2.23
C ALA A 52 -27.77 -3.18 0.94
N ARG A 53 -27.73 -2.50 -0.19
CA ARG A 53 -27.69 -3.10 -1.53
C ARG A 53 -26.90 -2.20 -2.47
N GLU A 54 -26.27 -2.81 -3.44
CA GLU A 54 -25.69 -2.06 -4.56
C GLU A 54 -26.80 -1.49 -5.46
N GLY A 55 -26.53 -0.32 -6.03
CA GLY A 55 -27.49 0.33 -6.93
C GLY A 55 -26.94 1.61 -7.54
N ALA A 56 -27.60 2.09 -8.56
CA ALA A 56 -27.31 3.37 -9.15
C ALA A 56 -27.73 4.52 -8.21
N LEU A 57 -26.93 5.59 -8.15
CA LEU A 57 -27.27 6.79 -7.40
C LEU A 57 -28.53 7.44 -8.01
N PRO A 58 -29.60 7.67 -7.24
CA PRO A 58 -30.78 8.38 -7.72
C PRO A 58 -30.44 9.79 -8.20
N ARG A 59 -31.09 10.22 -9.30
CA ARG A 59 -30.83 11.55 -9.88
C ARG A 59 -31.14 12.73 -8.92
N ASN A 60 -32.05 12.53 -7.98
CA ASN A 60 -32.46 13.52 -6.96
C ASN A 60 -31.76 13.31 -5.61
N ALA A 61 -30.74 12.49 -5.54
CA ALA A 61 -29.98 12.30 -4.31
C ALA A 61 -29.27 13.60 -3.91
N ARG A 62 -29.29 13.89 -2.60
CA ARG A 62 -28.60 15.03 -2.00
C ARG A 62 -27.38 14.54 -1.25
N VAL A 63 -26.27 15.26 -1.36
CA VAL A 63 -25.08 15.05 -0.54
C VAL A 63 -25.44 15.44 0.90
N LEU A 64 -25.31 14.50 1.81
CA LEU A 64 -25.54 14.74 3.26
C LEU A 64 -24.25 15.10 3.97
N HIS A 65 -23.16 14.48 3.57
CA HIS A 65 -21.84 14.69 4.15
C HIS A 65 -20.75 14.39 3.12
N THR A 66 -19.66 15.14 3.18
CA THR A 66 -18.45 14.88 2.38
C THR A 66 -17.28 14.67 3.33
N HIS A 67 -16.67 13.50 3.28
CA HIS A 67 -15.41 13.23 3.97
C HIS A 67 -14.24 13.62 3.06
N VAL A 68 -13.30 14.38 3.60
CA VAL A 68 -12.06 14.72 2.90
C VAL A 68 -10.92 13.91 3.49
N SER A 69 -10.23 13.17 2.65
CA SER A 69 -9.05 12.39 3.04
C SER A 69 -7.90 13.29 3.50
N PRO A 70 -6.97 12.77 4.33
CA PRO A 70 -5.72 13.47 4.62
C PRO A 70 -4.95 13.87 3.35
N PRO A 71 -4.00 14.81 3.42
CA PRO A 71 -3.14 15.14 2.30
C PRO A 71 -2.42 13.91 1.72
N LEU A 72 -2.16 13.92 0.41
CA LEU A 72 -1.54 12.78 -0.28
C LEU A 72 -0.19 12.38 0.34
N ALA A 73 0.62 13.34 0.79
CA ALA A 73 1.89 13.04 1.47
C ALA A 73 1.71 12.17 2.73
N THR A 74 0.67 12.45 3.54
CA THR A 74 0.32 11.62 4.70
C THR A 74 -0.09 10.21 4.27
N MET A 75 -0.93 10.10 3.25
CA MET A 75 -1.36 8.80 2.73
C MET A 75 -0.20 7.99 2.18
N VAL A 76 0.74 8.62 1.47
CA VAL A 76 1.97 7.95 0.96
C VAL A 76 2.85 7.50 2.13
N THR A 77 2.93 8.28 3.21
CA THR A 77 3.63 7.89 4.44
C THR A 77 3.02 6.61 5.03
N ASP A 78 1.71 6.55 5.17
CA ASP A 78 1.01 5.36 5.69
C ASP A 78 1.21 4.13 4.77
N ILE A 79 1.15 4.33 3.44
CA ILE A 79 1.43 3.27 2.47
C ILE A 79 2.83 2.71 2.67
N ASN A 80 3.84 3.56 2.78
CA ASN A 80 5.23 3.14 2.83
C ASN A 80 5.63 2.61 4.19
N LYS A 81 5.30 3.31 5.30
CA LYS A 81 5.65 2.91 6.67
C LYS A 81 5.01 1.58 7.06
N PHE A 82 3.73 1.39 6.75
CA PHE A 82 2.97 0.20 7.15
C PHE A 82 2.76 -0.82 6.05
N SER A 83 3.32 -0.59 4.86
CA SER A 83 3.13 -1.47 3.70
C SER A 83 1.65 -1.71 3.39
N ASN A 84 0.83 -0.65 3.39
CA ASN A 84 -0.61 -0.77 3.21
C ASN A 84 -0.97 -1.05 1.75
N ASN A 85 -1.15 -2.33 1.44
CA ASN A 85 -1.42 -2.82 0.09
C ASN A 85 -2.74 -2.31 -0.49
N VAL A 86 -3.77 -2.15 0.34
CA VAL A 86 -5.08 -1.64 -0.09
C VAL A 86 -4.95 -0.19 -0.53
N MET A 87 -4.31 0.65 0.28
CA MET A 87 -4.10 2.05 -0.06
C MET A 87 -3.21 2.21 -1.31
N ALA A 88 -2.15 1.39 -1.45
CA ALA A 88 -1.30 1.39 -2.64
C ALA A 88 -2.10 1.07 -3.91
N ARG A 89 -2.97 0.06 -3.86
CA ARG A 89 -3.88 -0.28 -4.96
C ARG A 89 -4.85 0.86 -5.27
N GLN A 90 -5.44 1.49 -4.26
CA GLN A 90 -6.35 2.62 -4.46
C GLN A 90 -5.62 3.82 -5.06
N LEU A 91 -4.38 4.10 -4.65
CA LEU A 91 -3.56 5.16 -5.23
C LEU A 91 -3.30 4.90 -6.73
N LEU A 92 -2.95 3.67 -7.12
CA LEU A 92 -2.80 3.31 -8.54
C LEU A 92 -4.09 3.58 -9.33
N LEU A 93 -5.23 3.16 -8.81
CA LEU A 93 -6.52 3.36 -9.46
C LEU A 93 -6.91 4.85 -9.52
N THR A 94 -6.60 5.62 -8.50
CA THR A 94 -6.82 7.07 -8.47
C THR A 94 -5.99 7.78 -9.53
N ILE A 95 -4.71 7.42 -9.71
CA ILE A 95 -3.86 7.95 -10.79
C ILE A 95 -4.53 7.74 -12.15
N ASP A 96 -5.03 6.54 -12.40
CA ASP A 96 -5.68 6.25 -13.68
C ASP A 96 -7.00 7.02 -13.86
N ALA A 97 -7.83 7.08 -12.83
CA ALA A 97 -9.09 7.82 -12.86
C ALA A 97 -8.85 9.31 -13.16
N GLU A 98 -7.88 9.91 -12.47
CA GLU A 98 -7.54 11.33 -12.64
C GLU A 98 -6.96 11.64 -14.03
N LEU A 99 -6.09 10.80 -14.56
CA LEU A 99 -5.50 11.00 -15.88
C LEU A 99 -6.48 10.73 -17.00
N SER A 100 -7.31 9.70 -16.89
CA SER A 100 -8.21 9.27 -17.96
C SER A 100 -9.60 9.91 -17.90
N LYS A 101 -10.01 10.44 -16.74
CA LYS A 101 -11.39 10.90 -16.46
C LYS A 101 -12.45 9.84 -16.75
N ARG A 102 -12.11 8.57 -16.53
CA ARG A 102 -12.96 7.37 -16.76
C ARG A 102 -12.86 6.43 -15.55
N PRO A 103 -13.75 5.43 -15.43
CA PRO A 103 -13.60 4.38 -14.44
C PRO A 103 -12.20 3.76 -14.49
N ALA A 104 -11.56 3.63 -13.33
CA ALA A 104 -10.17 3.26 -13.21
C ALA A 104 -9.87 1.84 -13.70
N GLN A 105 -8.71 1.65 -14.31
CA GLN A 105 -8.18 0.36 -14.74
C GLN A 105 -6.68 0.25 -14.43
N ALA A 106 -6.27 -0.73 -13.64
CA ALA A 106 -4.88 -0.90 -13.25
C ALA A 106 -3.93 -1.07 -14.45
N LYS A 107 -4.33 -1.81 -15.49
CA LYS A 107 -3.55 -1.97 -16.72
C LYS A 107 -3.29 -0.65 -17.45
N ARG A 108 -4.26 0.28 -17.44
CA ARG A 108 -4.11 1.62 -18.02
C ARG A 108 -3.17 2.48 -17.17
N ALA A 109 -3.34 2.44 -15.84
CA ALA A 109 -2.44 3.11 -14.90
C ALA A 109 -0.97 2.68 -15.09
N GLY A 110 -0.71 1.38 -15.25
CA GLY A 110 0.63 0.87 -15.51
C GLY A 110 1.26 1.42 -16.80
N ARG A 111 0.48 1.63 -17.84
CA ARG A 111 0.96 2.32 -19.06
C ARG A 111 1.27 3.80 -18.78
N SER A 112 0.35 4.50 -18.13
CA SER A 112 0.52 5.91 -17.79
C SER A 112 1.76 6.16 -16.92
N ILE A 113 2.10 5.23 -16.00
CA ILE A 113 3.33 5.31 -15.20
C ILE A 113 4.58 5.18 -16.08
N ARG A 114 4.61 4.25 -17.04
CA ARG A 114 5.74 4.15 -17.98
C ARG A 114 5.91 5.41 -18.83
N ASP A 115 4.80 5.92 -19.38
CA ASP A 115 4.80 7.13 -20.19
C ASP A 115 5.26 8.35 -19.37
N TRP A 116 4.83 8.42 -18.13
CA TRP A 116 5.25 9.44 -17.18
C TRP A 116 6.76 9.37 -16.88
N ALA A 117 7.31 8.18 -16.66
CA ALA A 117 8.73 7.97 -16.41
C ALA A 117 9.56 8.39 -17.62
N LYS A 118 9.18 7.94 -18.83
CA LYS A 118 9.84 8.30 -20.08
C LYS A 118 9.84 9.80 -20.33
N ALA A 119 8.74 10.48 -20.07
CA ALA A 119 8.66 11.94 -20.20
C ALA A 119 9.57 12.71 -19.22
N ARG A 120 10.09 12.04 -18.19
CA ARG A 120 11.01 12.56 -17.17
C ARG A 120 12.46 12.08 -17.32
N GLY A 121 12.76 11.45 -18.45
CA GLY A 121 14.13 11.08 -18.82
C GLY A 121 14.63 9.76 -18.24
N PHE A 122 13.75 8.95 -17.63
CA PHE A 122 14.09 7.58 -17.25
C PHE A 122 13.09 6.57 -17.81
N ASP A 123 13.53 5.36 -18.10
CA ASP A 123 12.70 4.34 -18.73
C ASP A 123 12.44 3.17 -17.77
N LEU A 124 11.29 2.56 -17.90
CA LEU A 124 10.86 1.40 -17.12
C LEU A 124 10.43 0.26 -18.07
N PRO A 125 11.38 -0.28 -18.89
CA PRO A 125 11.05 -1.21 -19.97
C PRO A 125 10.46 -2.54 -19.48
N ASP A 126 10.85 -2.96 -18.30
CA ASP A 126 10.49 -4.23 -17.67
C ASP A 126 9.38 -4.08 -16.62
N LEU A 127 8.83 -2.88 -16.44
CA LEU A 127 7.75 -2.66 -15.48
C LEU A 127 6.45 -3.33 -15.93
N VAL A 128 5.97 -4.25 -15.12
CA VAL A 128 4.63 -4.84 -15.21
C VAL A 128 3.89 -4.56 -13.93
N ILE A 129 2.76 -3.88 -14.02
CA ILE A 129 1.85 -3.63 -12.89
C ILE A 129 0.54 -4.35 -13.17
N GLU A 130 0.14 -5.22 -12.26
CA GLU A 130 -1.15 -5.90 -12.27
C GLU A 130 -2.20 -5.11 -11.47
N ASN A 131 -1.87 -4.79 -10.22
CA ASN A 131 -2.85 -4.22 -9.29
C ASN A 131 -2.29 -3.11 -8.38
N GLY A 132 -0.98 -2.89 -8.36
CA GLY A 132 -0.30 -1.86 -7.58
C GLY A 132 -0.19 -2.12 -6.07
N SER A 133 -0.65 -3.28 -5.59
CA SER A 133 -0.56 -3.63 -4.17
C SER A 133 0.79 -4.25 -3.78
N GLY A 134 1.56 -4.72 -4.77
CA GLY A 134 2.76 -5.54 -4.56
C GLY A 134 2.47 -7.01 -4.26
N LEU A 135 1.21 -7.40 -4.14
CA LEU A 135 0.79 -8.79 -3.89
C LEU A 135 0.36 -9.46 -5.21
N SER A 136 1.31 -9.63 -6.12
CA SER A 136 1.08 -10.21 -7.44
C SER A 136 2.22 -11.14 -7.83
N ARG A 137 1.89 -12.17 -8.60
CA ARG A 137 2.86 -13.12 -9.16
C ARG A 137 3.35 -12.74 -10.55
N ILE A 138 2.73 -11.75 -11.17
CA ILE A 138 3.06 -11.29 -12.51
C ILE A 138 3.67 -9.88 -12.54
N GLU A 139 3.61 -9.12 -11.43
CA GLU A 139 4.30 -7.84 -11.33
C GLU A 139 5.81 -8.01 -11.45
N ARG A 140 6.45 -7.12 -12.20
CA ARG A 140 7.89 -7.17 -12.48
C ARG A 140 8.48 -5.76 -12.51
N ILE A 141 9.68 -5.66 -12.00
CA ILE A 141 10.55 -4.50 -12.14
C ILE A 141 11.99 -4.97 -11.92
N SER A 142 12.94 -4.45 -12.69
CA SER A 142 14.35 -4.71 -12.41
C SER A 142 14.90 -3.82 -11.30
N ALA A 143 16.00 -4.23 -10.69
CA ALA A 143 16.70 -3.40 -9.70
C ALA A 143 17.16 -2.08 -10.33
N GLN A 144 17.56 -2.10 -11.59
CA GLN A 144 17.97 -0.90 -12.33
C GLN A 144 16.81 0.09 -12.52
N SER A 145 15.65 -0.40 -12.99
CA SER A 145 14.45 0.43 -13.15
C SER A 145 13.99 1.03 -11.82
N LEU A 146 14.04 0.25 -10.75
CA LEU A 146 13.67 0.73 -9.42
C LEU A 146 14.69 1.76 -8.88
N ALA A 147 15.99 1.58 -9.15
CA ALA A 147 17.01 2.57 -8.82
C ALA A 147 16.78 3.90 -9.55
N GLY A 148 16.44 3.87 -10.85
CA GLY A 148 16.08 5.07 -11.61
C GLY A 148 14.89 5.82 -11.03
N MET A 149 13.87 5.10 -10.58
CA MET A 149 12.73 5.72 -9.87
C MET A 149 13.15 6.38 -8.55
N LEU A 150 14.04 5.74 -7.78
CA LEU A 150 14.55 6.29 -6.53
C LEU A 150 15.44 7.52 -6.79
N GLU A 151 16.29 7.49 -7.82
CA GLU A 151 17.10 8.64 -8.22
C GLU A 151 16.22 9.84 -8.60
N TYR A 152 15.21 9.63 -9.43
CA TYR A 152 14.22 10.67 -9.73
C TYR A 152 13.53 11.19 -8.48
N GLY A 153 13.18 10.31 -7.53
CA GLY A 153 12.55 10.68 -6.26
C GLY A 153 13.36 11.74 -5.49
N LEU A 154 14.70 11.61 -5.45
CA LEU A 154 15.59 12.58 -4.78
C LEU A 154 15.70 13.92 -5.48
N THR A 155 15.49 13.97 -6.78
CA THR A 155 15.58 15.20 -7.59
C THR A 155 14.24 15.89 -7.78
N SER A 156 13.15 15.25 -7.36
CA SER A 156 11.81 15.77 -7.51
C SER A 156 11.50 16.89 -6.50
N PRO A 157 10.55 17.80 -6.78
CA PRO A 157 10.06 18.78 -5.81
C PRO A 157 9.49 18.18 -4.53
N PHE A 158 9.15 16.89 -4.54
CA PHE A 158 8.57 16.12 -3.43
C PHE A 158 9.59 15.20 -2.74
N ALA A 159 10.90 15.43 -2.95
CA ALA A 159 11.96 14.57 -2.42
C ALA A 159 11.90 14.41 -0.90
N SER A 160 11.62 15.50 -0.19
CA SER A 160 11.47 15.53 1.28
C SER A 160 10.33 14.64 1.77
N ASP A 161 9.14 14.81 1.17
CA ASP A 161 7.95 14.01 1.52
C ASP A 161 8.16 12.54 1.18
N PHE A 162 8.74 12.26 0.01
CA PHE A 162 9.02 10.89 -0.42
C PHE A 162 10.03 10.20 0.49
N LEU A 163 11.15 10.85 0.81
CA LEU A 163 12.17 10.31 1.70
C LEU A 163 11.61 10.01 3.09
N SER A 164 10.92 10.98 3.70
CA SER A 164 10.33 10.84 5.04
C SER A 164 9.22 9.80 5.12
N SER A 165 8.57 9.50 3.99
CA SER A 165 7.54 8.46 3.92
C SER A 165 8.11 7.04 4.07
N LEU A 166 9.39 6.82 3.73
CA LEU A 166 10.00 5.50 3.83
C LEU A 166 10.26 5.10 5.29
N PRO A 167 10.13 3.81 5.65
CA PRO A 167 10.56 3.31 6.94
C PRO A 167 12.01 3.65 7.25
N LEU A 168 12.27 4.16 8.47
CA LEU A 168 13.61 4.44 8.98
C LEU A 168 14.11 3.24 9.78
N ALA A 169 15.30 2.76 9.46
CA ALA A 169 15.90 1.57 10.07
C ALA A 169 15.97 1.70 11.61
N ALA A 170 15.56 0.66 12.31
CA ALA A 170 15.48 0.55 13.77
C ALA A 170 14.61 1.64 14.45
N THR A 171 13.79 2.37 13.70
CA THR A 171 13.03 3.50 14.26
C THR A 171 11.53 3.34 14.06
N ASP A 172 11.07 3.12 12.82
CA ASP A 172 9.63 3.09 12.55
C ASP A 172 9.20 2.12 11.43
N GLY A 173 7.88 2.05 11.23
CA GLY A 173 7.24 1.27 10.20
C GLY A 173 7.67 -0.21 10.21
N THR A 174 7.82 -0.78 9.03
CA THR A 174 8.24 -2.19 8.86
C THR A 174 9.70 -2.45 9.25
N LEU A 175 10.47 -1.42 9.58
CA LEU A 175 11.87 -1.51 9.98
C LEU A 175 12.11 -1.22 11.47
N ALA A 176 11.08 -0.93 12.27
CA ALA A 176 11.22 -0.56 13.68
C ALA A 176 12.07 -1.55 14.52
N LYS A 177 12.05 -2.83 14.18
CA LYS A 177 12.79 -3.91 14.87
C LYS A 177 13.92 -4.51 14.02
N ARG A 178 14.31 -3.85 12.92
CA ARG A 178 15.35 -4.33 12.00
C ARG A 178 16.53 -3.37 11.97
N PHE A 179 17.73 -3.90 11.78
CA PHE A 179 18.99 -3.14 11.75
C PHE A 179 19.38 -2.47 13.07
N VAL A 180 18.83 -2.93 14.19
CA VAL A 180 19.21 -2.49 15.54
C VAL A 180 20.68 -2.82 15.79
N ASN A 181 21.45 -1.90 16.38
CA ASN A 181 22.90 -1.99 16.61
C ASN A 181 23.73 -2.21 15.32
N GLN A 182 23.26 -1.72 14.17
CA GLN A 182 23.97 -1.75 12.89
C GLN A 182 24.19 -0.33 12.35
N LEU A 183 25.11 -0.17 11.41
CA LEU A 183 25.42 1.14 10.79
C LEU A 183 24.21 1.80 10.13
N ALA A 184 23.21 1.03 9.75
CA ALA A 184 21.98 1.52 9.12
C ALA A 184 20.99 2.10 10.16
N GLU A 185 21.15 1.83 11.45
CA GLU A 185 20.23 2.29 12.51
C GLU A 185 20.06 3.81 12.49
N GLY A 186 18.83 4.29 12.44
CA GLY A 186 18.50 5.70 12.40
C GLY A 186 18.97 6.46 11.17
N ASN A 187 19.56 5.76 10.17
CA ASN A 187 20.19 6.41 9.01
C ASN A 187 19.65 5.92 7.66
N ALA A 188 19.14 4.69 7.57
CA ALA A 188 18.69 4.13 6.31
C ALA A 188 17.17 4.26 6.14
N TYR A 189 16.74 4.85 5.04
CA TYR A 189 15.34 5.01 4.63
C TYR A 189 15.01 3.96 3.59
N LEU A 190 14.35 2.87 4.00
CA LEU A 190 14.22 1.68 3.16
C LEU A 190 12.79 1.14 3.15
N LYS A 191 12.28 0.81 1.98
CA LYS A 191 11.04 0.06 1.80
C LYS A 191 11.32 -1.42 1.66
N THR A 192 10.62 -2.23 2.43
CA THR A 192 10.66 -3.69 2.36
C THR A 192 9.64 -4.24 1.37
N GLY A 193 9.94 -5.37 0.76
CA GLY A 193 9.01 -6.22 0.01
C GLY A 193 9.11 -7.68 0.47
N THR A 194 7.98 -8.32 0.65
CA THR A 194 7.93 -9.75 1.02
C THR A 194 6.75 -10.42 0.33
N LEU A 195 7.06 -11.47 -0.42
CA LEU A 195 6.10 -12.40 -0.98
C LEU A 195 6.73 -13.78 -0.88
N THR A 196 5.96 -14.86 -0.86
CA THR A 196 6.53 -16.22 -0.86
C THR A 196 7.51 -16.39 -2.02
N GLY A 197 8.76 -16.70 -1.73
CA GLY A 197 9.82 -16.83 -2.72
C GLY A 197 10.39 -15.50 -3.23
N VAL A 198 10.02 -14.34 -2.65
CA VAL A 198 10.57 -13.03 -3.02
C VAL A 198 10.83 -12.19 -1.78
N LYS A 199 12.03 -11.66 -1.67
CA LYS A 199 12.39 -10.61 -0.69
C LYS A 199 12.99 -9.43 -1.43
N ALA A 200 12.60 -8.23 -1.03
CA ALA A 200 13.15 -7.02 -1.59
C ALA A 200 13.39 -5.97 -0.50
N LEU A 201 14.38 -5.13 -0.77
CA LEU A 201 14.70 -3.96 0.04
C LEU A 201 15.23 -2.88 -0.89
N ALA A 202 14.68 -1.67 -0.82
CA ALA A 202 15.09 -0.57 -1.69
C ALA A 202 14.94 0.78 -0.99
N GLY A 203 15.84 1.72 -1.27
CA GLY A 203 15.78 3.07 -0.72
C GLY A 203 17.16 3.74 -0.62
N TYR A 204 17.37 4.47 0.47
CA TYR A 204 18.48 5.40 0.60
C TYR A 204 19.28 5.18 1.87
N LEU A 205 20.62 5.21 1.73
CA LEU A 205 21.56 5.21 2.83
C LEU A 205 22.38 6.50 2.76
N PRO A 206 22.22 7.43 3.71
CA PRO A 206 23.11 8.59 3.79
C PRO A 206 24.52 8.13 4.16
N LEU A 207 25.51 8.73 3.52
CA LEU A 207 26.91 8.50 3.80
C LEU A 207 27.49 9.61 4.69
N PRO A 208 28.57 9.35 5.45
CA PRO A 208 29.16 10.33 6.36
C PRO A 208 29.64 11.62 5.68
N ASP A 209 29.93 11.56 4.38
CA ASP A 209 30.35 12.71 3.55
C ASP A 209 29.18 13.54 3.00
N GLY A 210 27.94 13.27 3.45
CA GLY A 210 26.72 13.95 3.03
C GLY A 210 26.11 13.43 1.72
N ARG A 211 26.79 12.52 1.02
CA ARG A 211 26.20 11.83 -0.14
C ARG A 211 25.11 10.85 0.29
N ARG A 212 24.29 10.45 -0.64
CA ARG A 212 23.31 9.37 -0.47
C ARG A 212 23.60 8.24 -1.44
N MET A 213 23.67 7.04 -0.93
CA MET A 213 23.75 5.82 -1.72
C MET A 213 22.32 5.29 -1.97
N LEU A 214 22.04 4.94 -3.22
CA LEU A 214 20.85 4.17 -3.57
C LEU A 214 21.12 2.69 -3.35
N PHE A 215 20.19 2.01 -2.74
CA PHE A 215 20.25 0.57 -2.56
C PHE A 215 18.99 -0.08 -3.12
N VAL A 216 19.17 -1.10 -3.96
CA VAL A 216 18.10 -1.97 -4.43
C VAL A 216 18.57 -3.42 -4.40
N GLY A 217 17.94 -4.22 -3.57
CA GLY A 217 18.14 -5.67 -3.50
C GLY A 217 16.84 -6.41 -3.74
N ILE A 218 16.83 -7.32 -4.71
CA ILE A 218 15.68 -8.20 -5.01
C ILE A 218 16.20 -9.63 -5.07
N VAL A 219 15.63 -10.51 -4.26
CA VAL A 219 15.96 -11.93 -4.21
C VAL A 219 14.72 -12.73 -4.58
N ASN A 220 14.85 -13.58 -5.60
CA ASN A 220 13.85 -14.55 -6.01
C ASN A 220 14.41 -15.95 -5.75
N HIS A 221 13.92 -16.60 -4.70
CA HIS A 221 14.37 -17.94 -4.31
C HIS A 221 13.32 -18.65 -3.46
N GLY A 222 13.19 -19.97 -3.64
CA GLY A 222 12.17 -20.75 -2.92
C GLY A 222 12.20 -20.61 -1.39
N ASN A 223 13.36 -20.27 -0.83
CA ASN A 223 13.57 -20.06 0.62
C ASN A 223 13.68 -18.56 1.01
N ALA A 224 13.28 -17.64 0.13
CA ALA A 224 13.37 -16.20 0.41
C ALA A 224 12.22 -15.69 1.31
#